data_f3140120a7652e993023e664e62a4968
#
_entry.id   f3140120a7652e993023e664e62a4968
#
_cell.length_a   1.000
_cell.length_b   1.000
_cell.length_c   1.000
_cell.angle_alpha   90.00
_cell.angle_beta   90.00
_cell.angle_gamma   90.00
#
_symmetry.space_group_name_H-M   'P 1'
#
loop_
_entity.id
_entity.type
_entity.pdbx_description
1 polymer ?
#
loop_
_entity_poly.entity_id
_entity_poly.type
_entity_poly.pdbx_seq_one_letter_code
_entity_poly.pdbx_strand_id
1 'polypeptide(L)'
;MNLCDQRTIKQIMGMYGLHFKKEFGQNFLTEKFVVEDIADYCCDDRDATILEIGPGLGTLTRELAARYKKVICLEIDTGMIPVLKYTLADFDNVTVYNQDVMQADLDVLLGEAFASGTVSVCANLPYYITTPIMMKLLESGLPFSDITVMIQSEVADRLCARAGSKDYGAITAVLAYYGTTEKLFEVKADCFMPAPKVDSTVIRTRLYKEKPYHPKDEALMFRTIKAAFEQRRKTLPNALAAGFGELDKQTLTDVIVSCGHSADIRGERLAIDDFVALSDAIYDKLHA
;
A
#
# COMPACT_ATOMS: atom_id res chain seq x y z
N MET A 1 18.12 16.20 -17.86
CA MET A 1 18.98 15.22 -17.14
C MET A 1 18.31 13.85 -17.22
N ASN A 2 19.04 12.77 -17.55
CA ASN A 2 18.48 11.41 -17.61
C ASN A 2 18.85 10.64 -16.31
N LEU A 3 17.91 10.53 -15.36
CA LEU A 3 18.11 9.84 -14.09
C LEU A 3 17.96 8.31 -14.20
N CYS A 4 17.58 7.77 -15.37
CA CYS A 4 17.59 6.33 -15.63
C CYS A 4 18.95 5.83 -16.15
N ASP A 5 19.87 6.72 -16.56
CA ASP A 5 21.20 6.32 -16.99
C ASP A 5 22.11 6.00 -15.79
N GLN A 6 22.64 4.78 -15.77
CA GLN A 6 23.49 4.30 -14.68
C GLN A 6 24.76 5.14 -14.44
N ARG A 7 25.30 5.77 -15.49
CA ARG A 7 26.48 6.67 -15.36
C ARG A 7 26.06 7.95 -14.65
N THR A 8 24.91 8.52 -15.01
CA THR A 8 24.33 9.69 -14.37
C THR A 8 24.03 9.42 -12.90
N ILE A 9 23.44 8.27 -12.56
CA ILE A 9 23.20 7.84 -11.17
C ILE A 9 24.52 7.81 -10.39
N LYS A 10 25.56 7.12 -10.90
CA LYS A 10 26.89 7.04 -10.24
C LYS A 10 27.54 8.42 -10.08
N GLN A 11 27.44 9.26 -11.11
CA GLN A 11 28.00 10.62 -11.08
C GLN A 11 27.33 11.45 -9.98
N ILE A 12 26.01 11.46 -9.91
CA ILE A 12 25.26 12.21 -8.88
C ILE A 12 25.59 11.68 -7.49
N MET A 13 25.55 10.36 -7.29
CA MET A 13 25.92 9.75 -6.01
C MET A 13 27.34 10.15 -5.59
N GLY A 14 28.29 10.12 -6.52
CA GLY A 14 29.69 10.54 -6.29
C GLY A 14 29.82 12.02 -5.97
N MET A 15 29.09 12.92 -6.64
CA MET A 15 29.11 14.37 -6.37
C MET A 15 28.70 14.72 -4.93
N TYR A 16 27.78 13.96 -4.37
CA TYR A 16 27.29 14.15 -3.01
C TYR A 16 27.93 13.20 -1.96
N GLY A 17 28.94 12.41 -2.37
CA GLY A 17 29.60 11.46 -1.47
C GLY A 17 28.68 10.37 -0.94
N LEU A 18 27.64 10.01 -1.68
CA LEU A 18 26.62 9.06 -1.27
C LEU A 18 26.93 7.65 -1.77
N HIS A 19 26.46 6.66 -1.01
CA HIS A 19 26.48 5.25 -1.35
C HIS A 19 25.09 4.64 -1.23
N PHE A 20 24.82 3.57 -1.96
CA PHE A 20 23.55 2.84 -1.85
C PHE A 20 23.36 2.28 -0.43
N LYS A 21 22.33 2.73 0.25
CA LYS A 21 22.02 2.31 1.62
C LYS A 21 21.05 1.14 1.62
N LYS A 22 21.55 -0.04 1.96
CA LYS A 22 20.74 -1.26 2.05
C LYS A 22 19.63 -1.16 3.09
N GLU A 23 19.87 -0.42 4.16
CA GLU A 23 18.91 -0.16 5.24
C GLU A 23 17.65 0.57 4.76
N PHE A 24 17.77 1.39 3.73
CA PHE A 24 16.63 2.08 3.11
C PHE A 24 16.09 1.35 1.86
N GLY A 25 16.64 0.17 1.53
CA GLY A 25 16.18 -0.61 0.38
C GLY A 25 16.33 0.12 -0.96
N GLN A 26 17.32 1.00 -1.09
CA GLN A 26 17.51 1.85 -2.27
C GLN A 26 17.83 1.02 -3.52
N ASN A 27 16.87 0.93 -4.44
CA ASN A 27 16.99 0.36 -5.77
C ASN A 27 16.42 1.39 -6.76
N PHE A 28 17.30 2.05 -7.51
CA PHE A 28 16.90 3.11 -8.45
C PHE A 28 16.53 2.51 -9.80
N LEU A 29 15.42 2.97 -10.37
CA LEU A 29 14.99 2.56 -11.71
C LEU A 29 15.94 3.07 -12.78
N THR A 30 16.33 2.18 -13.71
CA THR A 30 17.24 2.47 -14.82
C THR A 30 16.56 2.41 -16.20
N GLU A 31 15.28 2.01 -16.24
CA GLU A 31 14.51 1.92 -17.46
C GLU A 31 13.45 3.03 -17.51
N LYS A 32 13.58 3.92 -18.49
CA LYS A 32 12.74 5.12 -18.61
C LYS A 32 11.26 4.77 -18.81
N PHE A 33 10.96 3.79 -19.66
CA PHE A 33 9.59 3.37 -19.95
C PHE A 33 8.86 2.88 -18.69
N VAL A 34 9.58 2.21 -17.77
CA VAL A 34 8.99 1.76 -16.49
C VAL A 34 8.54 2.94 -15.65
N VAL A 35 9.38 3.98 -15.57
CA VAL A 35 9.09 5.19 -14.79
C VAL A 35 7.92 5.97 -15.39
N GLU A 36 7.91 6.08 -16.73
CA GLU A 36 6.83 6.70 -17.49
C GLU A 36 5.51 5.96 -17.27
N ASP A 37 5.50 4.63 -17.40
CA ASP A 37 4.31 3.80 -17.18
C ASP A 37 3.79 3.92 -15.74
N ILE A 38 4.66 3.89 -14.72
CA ILE A 38 4.24 4.09 -13.32
C ILE A 38 3.54 5.45 -13.17
N ALA A 39 4.13 6.51 -13.73
CA ALA A 39 3.56 7.85 -13.65
C ALA A 39 2.24 7.97 -14.43
N ASP A 40 2.12 7.30 -15.58
CA ASP A 40 0.89 7.32 -16.39
C ASP A 40 -0.27 6.57 -15.73
N TYR A 41 0.02 5.46 -15.05
CA TYR A 41 -0.98 4.66 -14.33
C TYR A 41 -1.24 5.13 -12.89
N CYS A 42 -0.54 6.14 -12.39
CA CYS A 42 -0.64 6.58 -11.00
C CYS A 42 -2.05 7.04 -10.63
N CYS A 43 -2.65 7.91 -11.47
CA CYS A 43 -3.97 8.48 -11.24
C CYS A 43 -4.58 8.90 -12.58
N ASP A 44 -5.90 8.74 -12.71
CA ASP A 44 -6.61 9.14 -13.94
C ASP A 44 -6.83 10.68 -14.00
N ASP A 45 -6.82 11.38 -12.85
CA ASP A 45 -6.97 12.83 -12.75
C ASP A 45 -5.60 13.53 -12.84
N ARG A 46 -5.37 14.30 -13.89
CA ARG A 46 -4.11 15.05 -14.10
C ARG A 46 -4.01 16.32 -13.26
N ASP A 47 -5.13 16.82 -12.73
CA ASP A 47 -5.16 17.93 -11.79
C ASP A 47 -4.93 17.49 -10.33
N ALA A 48 -4.67 16.19 -10.12
CA ALA A 48 -4.41 15.64 -8.79
C ALA A 48 -3.10 16.14 -8.18
N THR A 49 -3.06 16.15 -6.85
CA THR A 49 -1.81 16.17 -6.07
C THR A 49 -1.35 14.74 -5.83
N ILE A 50 -0.08 14.45 -6.11
CA ILE A 50 0.52 13.14 -5.88
C ILE A 50 1.41 13.19 -4.65
N LEU A 51 1.14 12.30 -3.68
CA LEU A 51 2.07 12.00 -2.58
C LEU A 51 3.04 10.92 -3.05
N GLU A 52 4.32 11.27 -3.20
CA GLU A 52 5.38 10.29 -3.47
C GLU A 52 6.11 9.94 -2.19
N ILE A 53 6.25 8.64 -1.92
CA ILE A 53 6.98 8.12 -0.76
C ILE A 53 8.30 7.54 -1.23
N GLY A 54 9.42 8.09 -0.71
CA GLY A 54 10.76 7.67 -1.06
C GLY A 54 11.17 8.06 -2.49
N PRO A 55 11.22 9.34 -2.83
CA PRO A 55 11.58 9.81 -4.18
C PRO A 55 13.02 9.43 -4.60
N GLY A 56 13.92 9.16 -3.64
CA GLY A 56 15.31 8.81 -3.89
C GLY A 56 16.05 9.88 -4.69
N LEU A 57 16.46 9.56 -5.93
CA LEU A 57 17.11 10.53 -6.82
C LEU A 57 16.12 11.47 -7.55
N GLY A 58 14.81 11.27 -7.36
CA GLY A 58 13.78 12.04 -8.06
C GLY A 58 13.42 11.51 -9.44
N THR A 59 13.79 10.28 -9.76
CA THR A 59 13.55 9.69 -11.09
C THR A 59 12.06 9.61 -11.41
N LEU A 60 11.26 9.04 -10.50
CA LEU A 60 9.81 8.97 -10.63
C LEU A 60 9.17 10.34 -10.41
N THR A 61 9.69 11.13 -9.46
CA THR A 61 9.20 12.49 -9.16
C THR A 61 9.14 13.37 -10.41
N ARG A 62 10.18 13.33 -11.26
CA ARG A 62 10.22 14.13 -12.51
C ARG A 62 9.10 13.77 -13.46
N GLU A 63 8.81 12.48 -13.63
CA GLU A 63 7.73 12.04 -14.50
C GLU A 63 6.35 12.36 -13.91
N LEU A 64 6.21 12.28 -12.58
CA LEU A 64 4.99 12.71 -11.89
C LEU A 64 4.79 14.23 -12.00
N ALA A 65 5.84 15.03 -11.78
CA ALA A 65 5.78 16.49 -11.86
C ALA A 65 5.46 16.98 -13.29
N ALA A 66 5.88 16.24 -14.31
CA ALA A 66 5.56 16.56 -15.70
C ALA A 66 4.10 16.26 -16.08
N ARG A 67 3.38 15.44 -15.30
CA ARG A 67 2.03 14.95 -15.61
C ARG A 67 0.94 15.49 -14.70
N TYR A 68 1.27 15.82 -13.46
CA TYR A 68 0.31 16.16 -12.43
C TYR A 68 0.48 17.59 -11.91
N LYS A 69 -0.58 18.14 -11.39
CA LYS A 69 -0.62 19.54 -10.91
C LYS A 69 0.39 19.81 -9.81
N LYS A 70 0.57 18.87 -8.88
CA LYS A 70 1.47 19.01 -7.73
C LYS A 70 2.00 17.67 -7.29
N VAL A 71 3.26 17.64 -6.85
CA VAL A 71 3.88 16.46 -6.23
C VAL A 71 4.42 16.85 -4.85
N ILE A 72 4.05 16.07 -3.85
CA ILE A 72 4.55 16.19 -2.48
C ILE A 72 5.36 14.92 -2.18
N CYS A 73 6.62 15.09 -1.81
CA CYS A 73 7.55 13.98 -1.57
C CYS A 73 7.89 13.87 -0.08
N LEU A 74 7.87 12.64 0.45
CA LEU A 74 8.41 12.30 1.76
C LEU A 74 9.68 11.48 1.60
N GLU A 75 10.83 12.03 2.03
CA GLU A 75 12.13 11.36 1.96
C GLU A 75 12.75 11.26 3.36
N ILE A 76 13.02 10.02 3.78
CA ILE A 76 13.62 9.74 5.10
C ILE A 76 15.13 9.97 5.11
N ASP A 77 15.83 9.72 3.98
CA ASP A 77 17.27 9.87 3.88
C ASP A 77 17.66 11.35 3.71
N THR A 78 18.17 11.95 4.78
CA THR A 78 18.66 13.35 4.76
C THR A 78 19.72 13.59 3.70
N GLY A 79 20.52 12.57 3.33
CA GLY A 79 21.53 12.66 2.28
C GLY A 79 20.93 12.87 0.89
N MET A 80 19.68 12.44 0.67
CA MET A 80 18.98 12.62 -0.61
C MET A 80 18.41 14.04 -0.79
N ILE A 81 18.21 14.81 0.27
CA ILE A 81 17.60 16.15 0.18
C ILE A 81 18.41 17.12 -0.71
N PRO A 82 19.76 17.22 -0.60
CA PRO A 82 20.54 18.05 -1.54
C PRO A 82 20.48 17.52 -2.97
N VAL A 83 20.41 16.20 -3.17
CA VAL A 83 20.28 15.57 -4.49
C VAL A 83 18.95 15.96 -5.11
N LEU A 84 17.85 15.81 -4.38
CA LEU A 84 16.51 16.18 -4.85
C LEU A 84 16.41 17.67 -5.22
N LYS A 85 17.01 18.56 -4.42
CA LYS A 85 17.10 19.99 -4.77
C LYS A 85 17.80 20.22 -6.11
N TYR A 86 18.82 19.44 -6.43
CA TYR A 86 19.54 19.53 -7.69
C TYR A 86 18.77 18.90 -8.85
N THR A 87 18.26 17.68 -8.66
CA THR A 87 17.61 16.92 -9.74
C THR A 87 16.21 17.43 -10.11
N LEU A 88 15.55 18.12 -9.18
CA LEU A 88 14.19 18.66 -9.33
C LEU A 88 14.17 20.19 -9.53
N ALA A 89 15.33 20.83 -9.72
CA ALA A 89 15.43 22.30 -9.82
C ALA A 89 14.60 22.91 -10.96
N ASP A 90 14.28 22.13 -11.99
CA ASP A 90 13.48 22.57 -13.14
C ASP A 90 11.95 22.51 -12.89
N PHE A 91 11.51 22.03 -11.72
CA PHE A 91 10.08 21.84 -11.39
C PHE A 91 9.67 22.74 -10.23
N ASP A 92 8.68 23.58 -10.45
CA ASP A 92 8.10 24.50 -9.46
C ASP A 92 6.89 23.92 -8.72
N ASN A 93 6.38 22.79 -9.22
CA ASN A 93 5.22 22.07 -8.65
C ASN A 93 5.60 20.92 -7.70
N VAL A 94 6.87 20.81 -7.30
CA VAL A 94 7.36 19.74 -6.39
C VAL A 94 7.72 20.33 -5.03
N THR A 95 7.23 19.69 -3.96
CA THR A 95 7.62 20.01 -2.58
C THR A 95 8.20 18.76 -1.91
N VAL A 96 9.40 18.86 -1.34
CA VAL A 96 10.08 17.74 -0.67
C VAL A 96 10.17 18.00 0.82
N TYR A 97 9.68 17.05 1.62
CA TYR A 97 9.82 17.03 3.07
C TYR A 97 10.80 15.93 3.49
N ASN A 98 11.77 16.28 4.33
CA ASN A 98 12.64 15.29 4.96
C ASN A 98 11.91 14.70 6.16
N GLN A 99 11.14 13.65 5.93
CA GLN A 99 10.28 13.06 6.96
C GLN A 99 10.05 11.57 6.68
N ASP A 100 10.01 10.79 7.78
CA ASP A 100 9.57 9.39 7.74
C ASP A 100 8.04 9.34 7.57
N VAL A 101 7.57 8.68 6.50
CA VAL A 101 6.12 8.49 6.27
C VAL A 101 5.42 7.81 7.44
N MET A 102 6.11 6.92 8.17
CA MET A 102 5.53 6.23 9.33
C MET A 102 5.30 7.17 10.51
N GLN A 103 6.03 8.29 10.60
CA GLN A 103 5.90 9.32 11.64
C GLN A 103 5.12 10.56 11.17
N ALA A 104 4.94 10.71 9.86
CA ALA A 104 4.27 11.86 9.28
C ALA A 104 2.81 11.95 9.72
N ASP A 105 2.38 13.14 10.07
CA ASP A 105 0.97 13.51 10.18
C ASP A 105 0.47 13.86 8.77
N LEU A 106 -0.17 12.87 8.13
CA LEU A 106 -0.61 13.00 6.74
C LEU A 106 -1.78 13.97 6.60
N ASP A 107 -2.61 14.15 7.64
CA ASP A 107 -3.72 15.10 7.62
C ASP A 107 -3.20 16.54 7.59
N VAL A 108 -2.25 16.86 8.45
CA VAL A 108 -1.58 18.16 8.46
C VAL A 108 -0.83 18.42 7.16
N LEU A 109 -0.15 17.40 6.64
CA LEU A 109 0.68 17.52 5.43
C LEU A 109 -0.15 17.73 4.16
N LEU A 110 -1.30 17.06 4.04
CA LEU A 110 -2.09 16.96 2.83
C LEU A 110 -3.44 17.68 2.91
N GLY A 111 -3.80 18.26 4.05
CA GLY A 111 -5.10 18.88 4.27
C GLY A 111 -5.47 19.93 3.20
N GLU A 112 -4.53 20.82 2.84
CA GLU A 112 -4.72 21.78 1.75
C GLU A 112 -4.87 21.09 0.37
N ALA A 113 -4.17 19.99 0.13
CA ALA A 113 -4.27 19.25 -1.12
C ALA A 113 -5.64 18.58 -1.25
N PHE A 114 -6.14 17.94 -0.18
CA PHE A 114 -7.48 17.35 -0.15
C PHE A 114 -8.60 18.42 -0.30
N ALA A 115 -8.41 19.59 0.29
CA ALA A 115 -9.35 20.71 0.13
C ALA A 115 -9.35 21.26 -1.32
N SER A 116 -8.26 21.07 -2.06
CA SER A 116 -8.08 21.62 -3.42
C SER A 116 -8.42 20.63 -4.53
N GLY A 117 -8.64 19.35 -4.23
CA GLY A 117 -8.95 18.34 -5.23
C GLY A 117 -8.52 16.92 -4.90
N THR A 118 -8.30 16.13 -5.94
CA THR A 118 -7.90 14.72 -5.84
C THR A 118 -6.48 14.59 -5.29
N VAL A 119 -6.29 13.65 -4.36
CA VAL A 119 -4.97 13.25 -3.87
C VAL A 119 -4.78 11.76 -4.09
N SER A 120 -3.67 11.39 -4.71
CA SER A 120 -3.26 10.00 -4.93
C SER A 120 -1.85 9.75 -4.43
N VAL A 121 -1.53 8.50 -4.17
CA VAL A 121 -0.20 8.07 -3.73
C VAL A 121 0.51 7.35 -4.86
N CYS A 122 1.79 7.66 -5.06
CA CYS A 122 2.67 6.93 -5.97
C CYS A 122 4.00 6.62 -5.28
N ALA A 123 4.50 5.40 -5.38
CA ALA A 123 5.79 5.07 -4.75
C ALA A 123 6.45 3.82 -5.33
N ASN A 124 7.79 3.86 -5.38
CA ASN A 124 8.63 2.69 -5.44
C ASN A 124 9.01 2.31 -3.99
N LEU A 125 8.21 1.46 -3.34
CA LEU A 125 8.36 1.21 -1.90
C LEU A 125 9.53 0.29 -1.56
N PRO A 126 10.29 0.59 -0.50
CA PRO A 126 11.23 -0.36 0.06
C PRO A 126 10.53 -1.64 0.51
N TYR A 127 11.07 -2.79 0.12
CA TYR A 127 10.39 -4.09 0.27
C TYR A 127 10.09 -4.48 1.73
N TYR A 128 10.95 -4.05 2.68
CA TYR A 128 10.82 -4.42 4.09
C TYR A 128 9.69 -3.68 4.82
N ILE A 129 9.19 -2.57 4.25
CA ILE A 129 8.18 -1.71 4.92
C ILE A 129 6.90 -1.51 4.09
N THR A 130 6.75 -2.22 2.99
CA THR A 130 5.58 -2.12 2.09
C THR A 130 4.25 -2.25 2.84
N THR A 131 4.06 -3.36 3.58
CA THR A 131 2.79 -3.60 4.30
C THR A 131 2.49 -2.55 5.37
N PRO A 132 3.43 -2.14 6.25
CA PRO A 132 3.21 -1.04 7.18
C PRO A 132 2.78 0.27 6.51
N ILE A 133 3.42 0.65 5.40
CA ILE A 133 3.07 1.88 4.68
C ILE A 133 1.66 1.78 4.10
N MET A 134 1.32 0.67 3.43
CA MET A 134 -0.02 0.45 2.90
C MET A 134 -1.08 0.54 4.00
N MET A 135 -0.86 -0.11 5.14
CA MET A 135 -1.79 -0.05 6.28
C MET A 135 -1.94 1.37 6.81
N LYS A 136 -0.83 2.10 7.01
CA LYS A 136 -0.88 3.50 7.45
C LYS A 136 -1.72 4.38 6.53
N LEU A 137 -1.57 4.24 5.21
CA LEU A 137 -2.35 4.99 4.23
C LEU A 137 -3.85 4.66 4.31
N LEU A 138 -4.19 3.37 4.40
CA LEU A 138 -5.57 2.90 4.46
C LEU A 138 -6.27 3.28 5.78
N GLU A 139 -5.57 3.12 6.91
CA GLU A 139 -6.09 3.39 8.25
C GLU A 139 -6.10 4.88 8.60
N SER A 140 -5.46 5.74 7.80
CA SER A 140 -5.46 7.19 8.00
C SER A 140 -6.85 7.81 7.91
N GLY A 141 -7.79 7.15 7.23
CA GLY A 141 -9.12 7.68 6.96
C GLY A 141 -9.13 8.83 5.94
N LEU A 142 -7.97 9.18 5.37
CA LEU A 142 -7.85 10.24 4.38
C LEU A 142 -8.43 9.81 3.02
N PRO A 143 -9.09 10.70 2.29
CA PRO A 143 -9.81 10.38 1.06
C PRO A 143 -8.88 10.30 -0.16
N PHE A 144 -7.85 9.45 -0.10
CA PHE A 144 -7.04 9.15 -1.26
C PHE A 144 -7.90 8.52 -2.38
N SER A 145 -7.62 8.88 -3.64
CA SER A 145 -8.27 8.26 -4.80
C SER A 145 -7.61 6.93 -5.16
N ASP A 146 -6.30 6.96 -5.36
CA ASP A 146 -5.52 5.82 -5.81
C ASP A 146 -4.24 5.67 -4.98
N ILE A 147 -3.83 4.44 -4.73
CA ILE A 147 -2.53 4.09 -4.18
C ILE A 147 -1.84 3.20 -5.21
N THR A 148 -0.90 3.76 -5.98
CA THR A 148 -0.13 3.05 -7.00
C THR A 148 1.28 2.84 -6.51
N VAL A 149 1.67 1.58 -6.31
CA VAL A 149 2.96 1.25 -5.72
C VAL A 149 3.65 0.12 -6.47
N MET A 150 4.97 0.24 -6.58
CA MET A 150 5.83 -0.84 -7.04
C MET A 150 6.41 -1.56 -5.83
N ILE A 151 6.24 -2.88 -5.80
CA ILE A 151 6.55 -3.77 -4.68
C ILE A 151 7.09 -5.11 -5.20
N GLN A 152 7.62 -5.96 -4.31
CA GLN A 152 8.03 -7.32 -4.70
C GLN A 152 6.85 -8.11 -5.29
N SER A 153 7.11 -8.88 -6.36
CA SER A 153 6.06 -9.64 -7.06
C SER A 153 5.30 -10.61 -6.15
N GLU A 154 5.98 -11.28 -5.20
CA GLU A 154 5.33 -12.15 -4.20
C GLU A 154 4.35 -11.37 -3.29
N VAL A 155 4.73 -10.14 -2.92
CA VAL A 155 3.84 -9.27 -2.12
C VAL A 155 2.64 -8.81 -2.96
N ALA A 156 2.87 -8.45 -4.24
CA ALA A 156 1.80 -8.10 -5.17
C ALA A 156 0.83 -9.26 -5.40
N ASP A 157 1.34 -10.50 -5.56
CA ASP A 157 0.53 -11.72 -5.65
C ASP A 157 -0.42 -11.84 -4.46
N ARG A 158 0.10 -11.60 -3.26
CA ARG A 158 -0.67 -11.65 -2.02
C ARG A 158 -1.69 -10.52 -1.93
N LEU A 159 -1.31 -9.27 -2.25
CA LEU A 159 -2.22 -8.11 -2.13
C LEU A 159 -3.36 -8.14 -3.16
N CYS A 160 -3.12 -8.72 -4.35
CA CYS A 160 -4.11 -8.87 -5.42
C CYS A 160 -4.79 -10.24 -5.43
N ALA A 161 -4.58 -11.08 -4.42
CA ALA A 161 -5.15 -12.42 -4.33
C ALA A 161 -6.68 -12.37 -4.16
N ARG A 162 -7.35 -13.46 -4.53
CA ARG A 162 -8.81 -13.62 -4.32
C ARG A 162 -9.08 -14.61 -3.18
N ALA A 163 -10.20 -14.44 -2.49
CA ALA A 163 -10.65 -15.39 -1.47
C ALA A 163 -10.62 -16.82 -2.01
N GLY A 164 -10.12 -17.74 -1.19
CA GLY A 164 -9.94 -19.14 -1.55
C GLY A 164 -8.66 -19.47 -2.32
N SER A 165 -7.87 -18.47 -2.74
CA SER A 165 -6.56 -18.72 -3.35
C SER A 165 -5.46 -18.93 -2.31
N LYS A 166 -4.34 -19.53 -2.74
CA LYS A 166 -3.18 -19.84 -1.87
C LYS A 166 -2.59 -18.58 -1.21
N ASP A 167 -2.54 -17.47 -1.94
CA ASP A 167 -1.84 -16.26 -1.52
C ASP A 167 -2.75 -15.27 -0.77
N TYR A 168 -4.06 -15.57 -0.69
CA TYR A 168 -5.02 -14.75 0.04
C TYR A 168 -4.71 -14.71 1.55
N GLY A 169 -4.78 -13.52 2.14
CA GLY A 169 -4.45 -13.29 3.55
C GLY A 169 -5.20 -12.12 4.16
N ALA A 170 -4.95 -11.85 5.44
CA ALA A 170 -5.61 -10.76 6.17
C ALA A 170 -5.49 -9.41 5.44
N ILE A 171 -4.29 -9.06 4.98
CA ILE A 171 -4.06 -7.79 4.28
C ILE A 171 -4.90 -7.68 3.00
N THR A 172 -5.13 -8.78 2.28
CA THR A 172 -5.96 -8.79 1.07
C THR A 172 -7.42 -8.52 1.41
N ALA A 173 -7.95 -9.13 2.50
CA ALA A 173 -9.30 -8.86 2.99
C ALA A 173 -9.45 -7.40 3.45
N VAL A 174 -8.44 -6.85 4.13
CA VAL A 174 -8.42 -5.44 4.54
C VAL A 174 -8.42 -4.52 3.33
N LEU A 175 -7.57 -4.79 2.32
CA LEU A 175 -7.55 -3.99 1.08
C LEU A 175 -8.91 -3.99 0.37
N ALA A 176 -9.58 -5.16 0.31
CA ALA A 176 -10.91 -5.28 -0.30
C ALA A 176 -11.98 -4.45 0.42
N TYR A 177 -11.81 -4.18 1.72
CA TYR A 177 -12.69 -3.28 2.47
C TYR A 177 -12.53 -1.81 2.06
N TYR A 178 -11.30 -1.40 1.74
CA TYR A 178 -11.01 -0.02 1.37
C TYR A 178 -11.13 0.29 -0.12
N GLY A 179 -10.95 -0.72 -0.99
CA GLY A 179 -10.92 -0.46 -2.43
C GLY A 179 -10.76 -1.73 -3.28
N THR A 180 -10.49 -1.53 -4.55
CA THR A 180 -10.17 -2.60 -5.50
C THR A 180 -8.69 -2.55 -5.86
N THR A 181 -8.00 -3.70 -5.75
CA THR A 181 -6.57 -3.80 -6.04
C THR A 181 -6.33 -4.64 -7.28
N GLU A 182 -5.53 -4.13 -8.20
CA GLU A 182 -5.16 -4.79 -9.45
C GLU A 182 -3.65 -4.73 -9.70
N LYS A 183 -3.12 -5.75 -10.36
CA LYS A 183 -1.77 -5.71 -10.93
C LYS A 183 -1.80 -4.97 -12.24
N LEU A 184 -0.88 -4.03 -12.44
CA LEU A 184 -0.74 -3.29 -13.68
C LEU A 184 0.27 -3.96 -14.61
N PHE A 185 1.53 -4.08 -14.16
CA PHE A 185 2.60 -4.73 -14.93
C PHE A 185 3.75 -5.19 -14.05
N GLU A 186 4.57 -6.09 -14.58
CA GLU A 186 5.77 -6.60 -13.93
C GLU A 186 6.99 -5.78 -14.33
N VAL A 187 7.95 -5.64 -13.39
CA VAL A 187 9.23 -4.95 -13.58
C VAL A 187 10.36 -5.90 -13.19
N LYS A 188 11.23 -6.21 -14.15
CA LYS A 188 12.34 -7.13 -13.94
C LYS A 188 13.43 -6.53 -13.06
N ALA A 189 14.13 -7.40 -12.33
CA ALA A 189 15.19 -6.99 -11.40
C ALA A 189 16.34 -6.23 -12.09
N ASP A 190 16.60 -6.49 -13.37
CA ASP A 190 17.62 -5.79 -14.17
C ASP A 190 17.25 -4.35 -14.56
N CYS A 191 15.98 -3.96 -14.36
CA CYS A 191 15.54 -2.57 -14.49
C CYS A 191 15.99 -1.67 -13.33
N PHE A 192 16.78 -2.18 -12.38
CA PHE A 192 17.19 -1.45 -11.18
C PHE A 192 18.71 -1.39 -10.99
N MET A 193 19.15 -0.36 -10.28
CA MET A 193 20.52 -0.22 -9.81
C MET A 193 20.55 0.20 -8.32
N PRO A 194 21.15 -0.61 -7.41
CA PRO A 194 21.56 -2.01 -7.64
C PRO A 194 20.36 -2.90 -7.95
N ALA A 195 20.57 -4.00 -8.69
CA ALA A 195 19.51 -4.95 -8.99
C ALA A 195 19.06 -5.68 -7.71
N PRO A 196 17.74 -5.74 -7.42
CA PRO A 196 17.20 -6.56 -6.33
C PRO A 196 17.31 -8.05 -6.66
N LYS A 197 17.03 -8.91 -5.68
CA LYS A 197 17.10 -10.37 -5.85
C LYS A 197 15.86 -10.96 -6.54
N VAL A 198 14.78 -10.21 -6.61
CA VAL A 198 13.46 -10.65 -7.09
C VAL A 198 12.85 -9.57 -7.97
N ASP A 199 11.98 -9.98 -8.89
CA ASP A 199 11.21 -9.06 -9.71
C ASP A 199 10.20 -8.26 -8.87
N SER A 200 9.77 -7.13 -9.40
CA SER A 200 8.76 -6.26 -8.84
C SER A 200 7.49 -6.29 -9.68
N THR A 201 6.40 -5.84 -9.09
CA THR A 201 5.12 -5.62 -9.77
C THR A 201 4.56 -4.29 -9.34
N VAL A 202 4.07 -3.52 -10.29
CA VAL A 202 3.29 -2.32 -10.02
C VAL A 202 1.84 -2.73 -9.81
N ILE A 203 1.28 -2.33 -8.68
CA ILE A 203 -0.14 -2.53 -8.34
C ILE A 203 -0.80 -1.18 -8.14
N ARG A 204 -2.11 -1.14 -8.37
CA ARG A 204 -2.95 0.01 -8.04
C ARG A 204 -4.13 -0.43 -7.18
N THR A 205 -4.33 0.27 -6.07
CA THR A 205 -5.54 0.17 -5.26
C THR A 205 -6.36 1.43 -5.49
N ARG A 206 -7.53 1.28 -6.10
CA ARG A 206 -8.53 2.36 -6.23
C ARG A 206 -9.40 2.34 -5.00
N LEU A 207 -9.36 3.40 -4.21
CA LEU A 207 -10.14 3.49 -2.98
C LEU A 207 -11.59 3.84 -3.26
N TYR A 208 -12.50 3.27 -2.49
CA TYR A 208 -13.92 3.62 -2.58
C TYR A 208 -14.14 5.04 -2.07
N LYS A 209 -14.83 5.87 -2.86
CA LYS A 209 -15.31 7.18 -2.39
C LYS A 209 -16.33 7.02 -1.25
N GLU A 210 -17.20 6.04 -1.40
CA GLU A 210 -18.13 5.57 -0.38
C GLU A 210 -17.93 4.06 -0.23
N LYS A 211 -17.57 3.62 0.97
CA LYS A 211 -17.38 2.19 1.21
C LYS A 211 -18.70 1.44 1.03
N PRO A 212 -18.75 0.35 0.27
CA PRO A 212 -19.98 -0.45 0.10
C PRO A 212 -20.30 -1.30 1.33
N TYR A 213 -19.44 -1.32 2.33
CA TYR A 213 -19.51 -2.15 3.53
C TYR A 213 -19.77 -1.28 4.75
N HIS A 214 -20.75 -1.68 5.59
CA HIS A 214 -21.17 -0.94 6.77
C HIS A 214 -21.26 -1.89 7.98
N PRO A 215 -20.10 -2.39 8.50
CA PRO A 215 -20.11 -3.24 9.69
C PRO A 215 -20.62 -2.46 10.90
N LYS A 216 -21.30 -3.15 11.83
CA LYS A 216 -21.77 -2.57 13.11
C LYS A 216 -20.62 -2.00 13.93
N ASP A 217 -19.45 -2.64 13.85
CA ASP A 217 -18.21 -2.22 14.50
C ASP A 217 -17.02 -2.56 13.57
N GLU A 218 -16.38 -1.52 13.02
CA GLU A 218 -15.23 -1.66 12.10
C GLU A 218 -14.02 -2.30 12.82
N ALA A 219 -13.77 -1.95 14.08
CA ALA A 219 -12.67 -2.51 14.84
C ALA A 219 -12.88 -4.01 15.12
N LEU A 220 -14.13 -4.40 15.41
CA LEU A 220 -14.50 -5.81 15.59
C LEU A 220 -14.34 -6.59 14.27
N MET A 221 -14.70 -5.99 13.14
CA MET A 221 -14.51 -6.62 11.83
C MET A 221 -13.01 -6.87 11.56
N PHE A 222 -12.14 -5.90 11.79
CA PHE A 222 -10.71 -6.09 11.63
C PHE A 222 -10.12 -7.10 12.64
N ARG A 223 -10.62 -7.11 13.87
CA ARG A 223 -10.28 -8.15 14.86
C ARG A 223 -10.69 -9.55 14.36
N THR A 224 -11.86 -9.66 13.74
CA THR A 224 -12.36 -10.92 13.15
C THR A 224 -11.48 -11.38 11.99
N ILE A 225 -11.13 -10.50 11.07
CA ILE A 225 -10.18 -10.78 9.97
C ILE A 225 -8.85 -11.25 10.56
N LYS A 226 -8.27 -10.50 11.49
CA LYS A 226 -6.98 -10.83 12.10
C LYS A 226 -7.03 -12.23 12.74
N ALA A 227 -8.01 -12.51 13.59
CA ALA A 227 -8.17 -13.79 14.26
C ALA A 227 -8.30 -14.96 13.27
N ALA A 228 -9.06 -14.77 12.17
CA ALA A 228 -9.24 -15.78 11.13
C ALA A 228 -7.93 -16.20 10.44
N PHE A 229 -6.95 -15.29 10.35
CA PHE A 229 -5.67 -15.54 9.66
C PHE A 229 -4.49 -15.82 10.59
N GLU A 230 -4.57 -15.58 11.89
CA GLU A 230 -3.49 -15.89 12.84
C GLU A 230 -3.19 -17.40 12.91
N GLN A 231 -4.23 -18.23 12.75
CA GLN A 231 -4.08 -19.68 12.74
C GLN A 231 -4.54 -20.31 11.41
N ARG A 232 -3.90 -19.92 10.32
CA ARG A 232 -4.26 -20.23 8.93
C ARG A 232 -4.57 -21.71 8.64
N ARG A 233 -3.92 -22.66 9.35
CA ARG A 233 -4.13 -24.10 9.17
C ARG A 233 -5.32 -24.66 9.96
N LYS A 234 -5.93 -23.87 10.83
CA LYS A 234 -7.10 -24.28 11.63
C LYS A 234 -8.41 -23.94 10.94
N THR A 235 -9.48 -24.62 11.34
CA THR A 235 -10.83 -24.20 10.97
C THR A 235 -11.18 -22.86 11.60
N LEU A 236 -12.09 -22.13 10.99
CA LEU A 236 -12.46 -20.78 11.41
C LEU A 236 -12.96 -20.73 12.88
N PRO A 237 -13.82 -21.69 13.38
CA PRO A 237 -14.19 -21.68 14.80
C PRO A 237 -12.99 -21.78 15.74
N ASN A 238 -11.97 -22.59 15.38
CA ASN A 238 -10.77 -22.72 16.19
C ASN A 238 -9.89 -21.48 16.15
N ALA A 239 -9.80 -20.80 14.98
CA ALA A 239 -9.03 -19.57 14.82
C ALA A 239 -9.70 -18.43 15.60
N LEU A 240 -11.01 -18.27 15.46
CA LEU A 240 -11.78 -17.23 16.16
C LEU A 240 -11.78 -17.45 17.69
N ALA A 241 -11.92 -18.68 18.19
CA ALA A 241 -11.89 -18.97 19.62
C ALA A 241 -10.56 -18.55 20.28
N ALA A 242 -9.45 -18.51 19.53
CA ALA A 242 -8.18 -17.99 20.04
C ALA A 242 -8.16 -16.45 20.09
N GLY A 243 -8.89 -15.78 19.20
CA GLY A 243 -8.97 -14.32 19.13
C GLY A 243 -10.11 -13.69 19.94
N PHE A 244 -11.12 -14.51 20.34
CA PHE A 244 -12.34 -14.09 21.04
C PHE A 244 -12.51 -14.92 22.32
N GLY A 245 -11.74 -14.56 23.36
CA GLY A 245 -11.84 -15.24 24.66
C GLY A 245 -13.19 -15.05 25.39
N GLU A 246 -14.02 -14.12 24.92
CA GLU A 246 -15.34 -13.79 25.48
C GLU A 246 -16.43 -14.75 25.01
N LEU A 247 -16.24 -15.47 23.91
CA LEU A 247 -17.20 -16.39 23.32
C LEU A 247 -16.62 -17.81 23.28
N ASP A 248 -17.43 -18.79 23.65
CA ASP A 248 -17.02 -20.19 23.51
C ASP A 248 -17.03 -20.65 22.03
N LYS A 249 -16.31 -21.73 21.77
CA LYS A 249 -16.18 -22.28 20.42
C LYS A 249 -17.51 -22.69 19.81
N GLN A 250 -18.47 -23.18 20.63
CA GLN A 250 -19.78 -23.61 20.11
C GLN A 250 -20.57 -22.42 19.63
N THR A 251 -20.62 -21.33 20.38
CA THR A 251 -21.25 -20.07 19.99
C THR A 251 -20.65 -19.53 18.70
N LEU A 252 -19.31 -19.53 18.55
CA LEU A 252 -18.65 -19.11 17.33
C LEU A 252 -18.97 -20.03 16.14
N THR A 253 -19.11 -21.32 16.36
CA THR A 253 -19.53 -22.27 15.32
C THR A 253 -20.95 -21.99 14.86
N ASP A 254 -21.87 -21.75 15.78
CA ASP A 254 -23.28 -21.45 15.49
C ASP A 254 -23.39 -20.12 14.72
N VAL A 255 -22.60 -19.13 15.07
CA VAL A 255 -22.50 -17.85 14.32
C VAL A 255 -22.03 -18.09 12.89
N ILE A 256 -20.95 -18.85 12.68
CA ILE A 256 -20.42 -19.16 11.34
C ILE A 256 -21.48 -19.88 10.48
N VAL A 257 -22.18 -20.85 11.06
CA VAL A 257 -23.26 -21.58 10.39
C VAL A 257 -24.45 -20.67 10.07
N SER A 258 -24.83 -19.78 10.98
CA SER A 258 -25.90 -18.80 10.75
C SER A 258 -25.58 -17.82 9.61
N CYS A 259 -24.30 -17.53 9.36
CA CYS A 259 -23.84 -16.76 8.21
C CYS A 259 -23.78 -17.58 6.89
N GLY A 260 -24.24 -18.84 6.89
CA GLY A 260 -24.31 -19.67 5.69
C GLY A 260 -23.04 -20.47 5.37
N HIS A 261 -22.08 -20.53 6.30
CA HIS A 261 -20.81 -21.23 6.10
C HIS A 261 -20.76 -22.58 6.80
N SER A 262 -19.92 -23.49 6.32
CA SER A 262 -19.66 -24.77 6.97
C SER A 262 -18.89 -24.59 8.27
N ALA A 263 -19.18 -25.41 9.29
CA ALA A 263 -18.50 -25.40 10.59
C ALA A 263 -16.98 -25.71 10.49
N ASP A 264 -16.53 -26.32 9.40
CA ASP A 264 -15.11 -26.63 9.15
C ASP A 264 -14.42 -25.67 8.18
N ILE A 265 -15.12 -24.59 7.75
CA ILE A 265 -14.54 -23.58 6.85
C ILE A 265 -13.26 -22.97 7.43
N ARG A 266 -12.37 -22.50 6.57
CA ARG A 266 -11.17 -21.73 6.96
C ARG A 266 -11.31 -20.27 6.56
N GLY A 267 -10.68 -19.38 7.32
CA GLY A 267 -10.73 -17.93 7.08
C GLY A 267 -10.30 -17.52 5.68
N GLU A 268 -9.38 -18.27 5.04
CA GLU A 268 -8.93 -17.99 3.66
C GLU A 268 -10.03 -18.16 2.60
N ARG A 269 -11.18 -18.75 2.94
CA ARG A 269 -12.32 -18.93 2.03
C ARG A 269 -13.31 -17.78 2.06
N LEU A 270 -13.22 -16.90 3.07
CA LEU A 270 -14.15 -15.80 3.27
C LEU A 270 -13.72 -14.57 2.45
N ALA A 271 -14.67 -13.99 1.72
CA ALA A 271 -14.53 -12.67 1.13
C ALA A 271 -14.83 -11.57 2.17
N ILE A 272 -14.66 -10.30 1.80
CA ILE A 272 -14.91 -9.19 2.72
C ILE A 272 -16.38 -9.11 3.16
N ASP A 273 -17.33 -9.41 2.28
CA ASP A 273 -18.76 -9.46 2.61
C ASP A 273 -19.04 -10.48 3.71
N ASP A 274 -18.40 -11.65 3.64
CA ASP A 274 -18.52 -12.69 4.64
C ASP A 274 -17.95 -12.23 5.99
N PHE A 275 -16.82 -11.51 5.98
CA PHE A 275 -16.23 -10.95 7.20
C PHE A 275 -17.10 -9.88 7.84
N VAL A 276 -17.75 -9.03 7.04
CA VAL A 276 -18.73 -8.05 7.54
C VAL A 276 -19.90 -8.76 8.21
N ALA A 277 -20.56 -9.69 7.51
CA ALA A 277 -21.70 -10.44 8.07
C ALA A 277 -21.31 -11.21 9.35
N LEU A 278 -20.13 -11.84 9.33
CA LEU A 278 -19.62 -12.60 10.47
C LEU A 278 -19.33 -11.70 11.68
N SER A 279 -18.69 -10.55 11.46
CA SER A 279 -18.39 -9.60 12.54
C SER A 279 -19.68 -9.01 13.16
N ASP A 280 -20.69 -8.73 12.34
CA ASP A 280 -21.99 -8.25 12.81
C ASP A 280 -22.73 -9.30 13.66
N ALA A 281 -22.66 -10.57 13.26
CA ALA A 281 -23.25 -11.66 14.04
C ALA A 281 -22.49 -11.91 15.35
N ILE A 282 -21.15 -11.74 15.34
CA ILE A 282 -20.33 -11.76 16.57
C ILE A 282 -20.68 -10.58 17.47
N TYR A 283 -20.85 -9.38 16.91
CA TYR A 283 -21.27 -8.18 17.63
C TYR A 283 -22.56 -8.41 18.40
N ASP A 284 -23.58 -9.00 17.76
CA ASP A 284 -24.86 -9.31 18.39
C ASP A 284 -24.72 -10.30 19.55
N LYS A 285 -23.80 -11.26 19.48
CA LYS A 285 -23.53 -12.21 20.57
C LYS A 285 -22.78 -11.59 21.74
N LEU A 286 -21.92 -10.60 21.50
CA LEU A 286 -21.17 -9.90 22.54
C LEU A 286 -22.03 -8.90 23.30
N HIS A 287 -23.18 -8.47 22.72
CA HIS A 287 -24.08 -7.47 23.29
C HIS A 287 -25.47 -8.01 23.66
N ALA A 288 -25.68 -9.33 23.54
CA ALA A 288 -26.90 -10.03 23.99
C ALA A 288 -26.78 -10.42 25.48
#